data_0f7e484c323fe945b303582c025820cb
#
_entry.id   0f7e484c323fe945b303582c025820cb
#
_cell.length_a   1.000
_cell.length_b   1.000
_cell.length_c   1.000
_cell.angle_alpha   90.00
_cell.angle_beta   90.00
_cell.angle_gamma   90.00
#
_symmetry.space_group_name_H-M   'P 1'
#
loop_
_entity.id
_entity.type
_entity.pdbx_description
1 polymer ?
#
loop_
_entity_poly.entity_id
_entity_poly.type
_entity_poly.pdbx_seq_one_letter_code
_entity_poly.pdbx_strand_id
1 'polypeptide(L)'
;MARKLLRDLPGSDLYYMSKFTQGDEEEKGIRTFEGSVRLLFPDFFREYTGLIVFISLGAVVRMIAPVLKDKKVDPAVVVIDDRGDHAISVLSGHLGGANELTREVARLIGANPVITTASDVQQTIPVDLFGRSFGWELDSFEKATPVSASVVNEEEIAVIQEVGERNWWQYPDKPIPPQIKSYDSFAAAWDATFQAALVVTHRLLTPEETVRFLGNGVVYRPKTIVIGIGCNRGTSAAEIESVITETLLEQKLSIKSVRTLATINIKADEEGLLAVCEKYGWPLETYTPDELNEMPMSEKSDTVFRFTGAYGVSEPAALRAAQADKPLLTKKKSGNVTISLAIWQGEGTR
;
A
#
# COMPACT_ATOMS: atom_id res chain seq x y z
N MET A 1 -10.65 -31.46 -0.19
CA MET A 1 -10.47 -30.04 -0.56
C MET A 1 -9.72 -29.26 0.52
N ALA A 2 -10.19 -29.12 1.75
CA ALA A 2 -9.52 -28.34 2.78
C ALA A 2 -8.05 -28.73 3.02
N ARG A 3 -7.73 -30.03 3.09
CA ARG A 3 -6.34 -30.51 3.22
C ARG A 3 -5.45 -30.18 1.99
N LYS A 4 -6.04 -30.03 0.81
CA LYS A 4 -5.32 -29.56 -0.38
C LYS A 4 -4.97 -28.09 -0.22
N LEU A 5 -5.91 -27.27 0.23
CA LEU A 5 -5.68 -25.85 0.49
C LEU A 5 -4.64 -25.63 1.59
N LEU A 6 -4.68 -26.41 2.70
CA LEU A 6 -3.65 -26.33 3.75
C LEU A 6 -2.24 -26.50 3.20
N ARG A 7 -2.05 -27.42 2.25
CA ARG A 7 -0.75 -27.66 1.61
C ARG A 7 -0.36 -26.55 0.62
N ASP A 8 -1.34 -26.05 -0.14
CA ASP A 8 -1.12 -25.17 -1.30
C ASP A 8 -1.24 -23.67 -0.95
N LEU A 9 -1.65 -23.34 0.31
CA LEU A 9 -1.72 -21.97 0.86
C LEU A 9 -0.80 -21.85 2.08
N PRO A 10 0.45 -21.42 1.91
CA PRO A 10 1.40 -21.25 3.02
C PRO A 10 0.88 -20.28 4.09
N GLY A 11 1.12 -20.62 5.37
CA GLY A 11 0.69 -19.80 6.51
C GLY A 11 -0.78 -19.95 6.89
N SER A 12 -1.51 -20.93 6.30
CA SER A 12 -2.88 -21.24 6.67
C SER A 12 -2.95 -22.27 7.80
N ASP A 13 -3.97 -22.15 8.65
CA ASP A 13 -4.36 -23.16 9.65
C ASP A 13 -5.64 -23.88 9.21
N LEU A 14 -5.74 -25.16 9.48
CA LEU A 14 -6.94 -25.94 9.20
C LEU A 14 -7.60 -26.41 10.50
N TYR A 15 -8.91 -26.21 10.59
CA TYR A 15 -9.73 -26.64 11.71
C TYR A 15 -10.76 -27.69 11.26
N TYR A 16 -10.80 -28.83 11.96
CA TYR A 16 -11.76 -29.89 11.73
C TYR A 16 -12.63 -30.16 12.95
N MET A 17 -13.92 -30.38 12.72
CA MET A 17 -14.74 -30.98 13.77
C MET A 17 -14.21 -32.39 14.07
N SER A 18 -14.08 -32.72 15.37
CA SER A 18 -13.53 -34.00 15.84
C SER A 18 -14.19 -35.24 15.21
N LYS A 19 -15.48 -35.15 14.89
CA LYS A 19 -16.21 -36.25 14.22
C LYS A 19 -15.78 -36.56 12.77
N PHE A 20 -14.98 -35.68 12.15
CA PHE A 20 -14.49 -35.84 10.76
C PHE A 20 -12.99 -36.13 10.67
N THR A 21 -12.34 -36.40 11.81
CA THR A 21 -10.91 -36.72 11.86
C THR A 21 -10.58 -38.01 11.11
N GLN A 22 -9.37 -38.07 10.57
CA GLN A 22 -8.84 -39.23 9.81
C GLN A 22 -7.71 -39.93 10.57
N GLY A 23 -7.29 -39.38 11.73
CA GLY A 23 -6.26 -39.96 12.59
C GLY A 23 -4.84 -39.47 12.35
N ASP A 24 -4.64 -38.50 11.42
CA ASP A 24 -3.34 -37.93 11.06
C ASP A 24 -3.28 -36.39 11.29
N GLU A 25 -4.25 -35.86 12.05
CA GLU A 25 -4.40 -34.42 12.24
C GLU A 25 -3.22 -33.83 12.99
N GLU A 26 -2.74 -34.46 14.05
CA GLU A 26 -1.60 -33.98 14.84
C GLU A 26 -0.32 -33.94 14.00
N GLU A 27 -0.05 -34.99 13.22
CA GLU A 27 1.11 -35.09 12.32
C GLU A 27 1.11 -33.96 11.27
N LYS A 28 -0.10 -33.55 10.79
CA LYS A 28 -0.28 -32.51 9.78
C LYS A 28 -0.53 -31.13 10.36
N GLY A 29 -0.47 -30.95 11.67
CA GLY A 29 -0.73 -29.68 12.33
C GLY A 29 -2.17 -29.18 12.18
N ILE A 30 -3.14 -30.12 11.95
CA ILE A 30 -4.56 -29.81 11.82
C ILE A 30 -5.18 -29.72 13.22
N ARG A 31 -5.86 -28.63 13.49
CA ARG A 31 -6.52 -28.38 14.77
C ARG A 31 -7.92 -28.98 14.77
N THR A 32 -8.27 -29.68 15.83
CA THR A 32 -9.60 -30.27 15.98
C THR A 32 -10.44 -29.54 17.03
N PHE A 33 -11.75 -29.49 16.83
CA PHE A 33 -12.68 -28.88 17.78
C PHE A 33 -13.95 -29.74 17.95
N GLU A 34 -14.60 -29.56 19.07
CA GLU A 34 -15.89 -30.17 19.37
C GLU A 34 -17.01 -29.12 19.37
N GLY A 35 -18.24 -29.57 19.11
CA GLY A 35 -19.41 -28.69 19.12
C GLY A 35 -19.58 -27.87 17.85
N SER A 36 -20.06 -26.65 17.99
CA SER A 36 -20.39 -25.78 16.87
C SER A 36 -19.23 -24.86 16.50
N VAL A 37 -18.85 -24.87 15.23
CA VAL A 37 -17.86 -23.91 14.68
C VAL A 37 -18.26 -22.45 14.91
N ARG A 38 -19.54 -22.16 15.12
CA ARG A 38 -20.05 -20.81 15.45
C ARG A 38 -19.34 -20.20 16.67
N LEU A 39 -18.94 -21.01 17.63
CA LEU A 39 -18.28 -20.54 18.85
C LEU A 39 -16.84 -20.07 18.60
N LEU A 40 -16.23 -20.48 17.49
CA LEU A 40 -14.86 -20.12 17.11
C LEU A 40 -14.80 -18.82 16.29
N PHE A 41 -15.90 -18.37 15.67
CA PHE A 41 -15.89 -17.20 14.80
C PHE A 41 -15.42 -15.91 15.48
N PRO A 42 -15.75 -15.60 16.75
CA PRO A 42 -15.22 -14.40 17.42
C PRO A 42 -13.69 -14.39 17.52
N ASP A 43 -13.07 -15.55 17.75
CA ASP A 43 -11.63 -15.68 17.79
C ASP A 43 -11.03 -15.64 16.39
N PHE A 44 -11.61 -16.33 15.42
CA PHE A 44 -11.17 -16.28 14.02
C PHE A 44 -11.19 -14.86 13.45
N PHE A 45 -12.23 -14.08 13.75
CA PHE A 45 -12.32 -12.67 13.30
C PHE A 45 -11.27 -11.76 13.92
N ARG A 46 -10.69 -12.15 15.07
CA ARG A 46 -9.62 -11.41 15.74
C ARG A 46 -8.23 -11.83 15.27
N GLU A 47 -8.04 -13.11 14.97
CA GLU A 47 -6.72 -13.71 14.80
C GLU A 47 -6.31 -13.85 13.33
N TYR A 48 -7.27 -14.00 12.41
CA TYR A 48 -7.00 -14.27 11.00
C TYR A 48 -7.38 -13.08 10.10
N THR A 49 -6.59 -12.90 9.06
CA THR A 49 -6.88 -11.92 8.00
C THR A 49 -7.83 -12.46 6.93
N GLY A 50 -7.99 -13.79 6.85
CA GLY A 50 -8.90 -14.43 5.89
C GLY A 50 -9.42 -15.77 6.40
N LEU A 51 -10.68 -16.08 6.08
CA LEU A 51 -11.38 -17.30 6.45
C LEU A 51 -11.92 -18.00 5.20
N ILE A 52 -11.58 -19.28 5.03
CA ILE A 52 -12.13 -20.13 3.98
C ILE A 52 -13.03 -21.18 4.65
N VAL A 53 -14.31 -21.16 4.36
CA VAL A 53 -15.32 -21.94 5.11
C VAL A 53 -16.05 -22.90 4.18
N PHE A 54 -15.96 -24.19 4.49
CA PHE A 54 -16.63 -25.28 3.76
C PHE A 54 -17.97 -25.60 4.42
N ILE A 55 -18.98 -24.77 4.14
CA ILE A 55 -20.35 -24.95 4.67
C ILE A 55 -21.29 -24.07 3.85
N SER A 56 -22.62 -24.28 3.98
CA SER A 56 -23.61 -23.47 3.25
C SER A 56 -23.47 -21.96 3.57
N LEU A 57 -23.55 -21.12 2.52
CA LEU A 57 -23.46 -19.65 2.62
C LEU A 57 -24.39 -19.06 3.70
N GLY A 58 -25.65 -19.51 3.74
CA GLY A 58 -26.63 -19.02 4.73
C GLY A 58 -26.26 -19.31 6.18
N ALA A 59 -25.56 -20.43 6.45
CA ALA A 59 -25.03 -20.73 7.78
C ALA A 59 -23.88 -19.77 8.14
N VAL A 60 -22.95 -19.53 7.21
CA VAL A 60 -21.83 -18.59 7.42
C VAL A 60 -22.35 -17.21 7.72
N VAL A 61 -23.29 -16.66 6.94
CA VAL A 61 -23.90 -15.35 7.17
C VAL A 61 -24.45 -15.21 8.60
N ARG A 62 -25.15 -16.23 9.10
CA ARG A 62 -25.68 -16.21 10.48
C ARG A 62 -24.58 -16.29 11.55
N MET A 63 -23.46 -16.93 11.24
CA MET A 63 -22.33 -17.05 12.16
C MET A 63 -21.50 -15.79 12.24
N ILE A 64 -21.27 -15.11 11.11
CA ILE A 64 -20.47 -13.89 11.07
C ILE A 64 -21.27 -12.65 11.50
N ALA A 65 -22.58 -12.60 11.30
CA ALA A 65 -23.41 -11.43 11.59
C ALA A 65 -23.18 -10.82 13.00
N PRO A 66 -23.04 -11.59 14.09
CA PRO A 66 -22.81 -11.03 15.43
C PRO A 66 -21.41 -10.44 15.65
N VAL A 67 -20.43 -10.73 14.79
CA VAL A 67 -19.03 -10.32 14.92
C VAL A 67 -18.59 -9.27 13.90
N LEU A 68 -19.47 -8.90 12.96
CA LEU A 68 -19.21 -7.86 11.97
C LEU A 68 -19.00 -6.50 12.64
N LYS A 69 -17.99 -5.76 12.16
CA LYS A 69 -17.65 -4.40 12.62
C LYS A 69 -17.61 -3.40 11.49
N ASP A 70 -16.61 -3.50 10.62
CA ASP A 70 -16.38 -2.58 9.52
C ASP A 70 -15.59 -3.26 8.41
N LYS A 71 -15.91 -2.92 7.15
CA LYS A 71 -15.24 -3.46 5.94
C LYS A 71 -13.72 -3.25 5.88
N LYS A 72 -13.16 -2.38 6.72
CA LYS A 72 -11.73 -2.08 6.78
C LYS A 72 -10.97 -2.98 7.75
N VAL A 73 -11.67 -3.60 8.70
CA VAL A 73 -11.06 -4.40 9.77
C VAL A 73 -11.55 -5.83 9.80
N ASP A 74 -12.73 -6.11 9.24
CA ASP A 74 -13.26 -7.47 9.17
C ASP A 74 -12.44 -8.31 8.18
N PRO A 75 -12.12 -9.57 8.50
CA PRO A 75 -11.33 -10.45 7.65
C PRO A 75 -12.04 -10.76 6.33
N ALA A 76 -11.25 -11.17 5.34
CA ALA A 76 -11.77 -11.79 4.13
C ALA A 76 -12.59 -13.05 4.49
N VAL A 77 -13.78 -13.22 3.93
CA VAL A 77 -14.56 -14.46 4.09
C VAL A 77 -14.89 -15.03 2.73
N VAL A 78 -14.41 -16.25 2.49
CA VAL A 78 -14.69 -17.05 1.29
C VAL A 78 -15.44 -18.30 1.70
N VAL A 79 -16.54 -18.59 1.03
CA VAL A 79 -17.34 -19.78 1.26
C VAL A 79 -17.21 -20.73 0.08
N ILE A 80 -17.01 -22.02 0.37
CA ILE A 80 -16.96 -23.10 -0.62
C ILE A 80 -18.11 -24.04 -0.36
N ASP A 81 -18.85 -24.39 -1.41
CA ASP A 81 -19.92 -25.38 -1.29
C ASP A 81 -19.36 -26.81 -1.08
N ASP A 82 -20.21 -27.72 -0.63
CA ASP A 82 -19.80 -29.09 -0.25
C ASP A 82 -19.14 -29.89 -1.40
N ARG A 83 -19.46 -29.56 -2.65
CA ARG A 83 -18.87 -30.22 -3.80
C ARG A 83 -17.60 -29.52 -4.30
N GLY A 84 -17.37 -28.27 -3.88
CA GLY A 84 -16.27 -27.46 -4.37
C GLY A 84 -16.48 -26.92 -5.77
N ASP A 85 -17.73 -26.85 -6.23
CA ASP A 85 -18.06 -26.30 -7.54
C ASP A 85 -17.89 -24.77 -7.56
N HIS A 86 -18.10 -24.10 -6.41
CA HIS A 86 -18.05 -22.64 -6.28
C HIS A 86 -17.22 -22.19 -5.10
N ALA A 87 -16.39 -21.17 -5.31
CA ALA A 87 -15.77 -20.37 -4.27
C ALA A 87 -16.40 -18.97 -4.29
N ILE A 88 -17.00 -18.54 -3.19
CA ILE A 88 -17.86 -17.36 -3.12
C ILE A 88 -17.21 -16.30 -2.22
N SER A 89 -16.93 -15.10 -2.75
CA SER A 89 -16.51 -13.95 -1.97
C SER A 89 -17.69 -13.38 -1.20
N VAL A 90 -17.65 -13.44 0.15
CA VAL A 90 -18.80 -13.12 1.01
C VAL A 90 -18.62 -11.80 1.76
N LEU A 91 -17.41 -11.52 2.25
CA LEU A 91 -17.13 -10.36 3.10
C LEU A 91 -15.74 -9.81 2.79
N SER A 92 -15.60 -8.47 2.88
CA SER A 92 -14.32 -7.75 2.73
C SER A 92 -13.65 -8.00 1.36
N GLY A 93 -14.45 -7.92 0.29
CA GLY A 93 -14.05 -8.26 -1.09
C GLY A 93 -12.81 -7.52 -1.58
N HIS A 94 -12.77 -6.19 -1.38
CA HIS A 94 -11.68 -5.32 -1.82
C HIS A 94 -10.54 -5.23 -0.79
N LEU A 95 -10.65 -4.33 0.18
CA LEU A 95 -9.60 -4.03 1.16
C LEU A 95 -9.18 -5.25 1.99
N GLY A 96 -10.13 -6.10 2.36
CA GLY A 96 -9.83 -7.35 3.07
C GLY A 96 -9.28 -8.46 2.19
N GLY A 97 -9.34 -8.32 0.84
CA GLY A 97 -8.74 -9.28 -0.09
C GLY A 97 -9.59 -10.52 -0.40
N ALA A 98 -10.89 -10.56 -0.04
CA ALA A 98 -11.71 -11.76 -0.26
C ALA A 98 -11.88 -12.08 -1.76
N ASN A 99 -11.91 -11.08 -2.66
CA ASN A 99 -12.03 -11.32 -4.10
C ASN A 99 -10.77 -12.02 -4.65
N GLU A 100 -9.57 -11.58 -4.24
CA GLU A 100 -8.30 -12.21 -4.63
C GLU A 100 -8.18 -13.61 -4.04
N LEU A 101 -8.47 -13.77 -2.75
CA LEU A 101 -8.50 -15.07 -2.09
C LEU A 101 -9.49 -16.04 -2.76
N THR A 102 -10.66 -15.54 -3.20
CA THR A 102 -11.66 -16.33 -3.92
C THR A 102 -11.11 -16.83 -5.25
N ARG A 103 -10.43 -15.99 -6.04
CA ARG A 103 -9.80 -16.40 -7.31
C ARG A 103 -8.70 -17.43 -7.09
N GLU A 104 -7.85 -17.21 -6.08
CA GLU A 104 -6.76 -18.13 -5.76
C GLU A 104 -7.29 -19.50 -5.32
N VAL A 105 -8.22 -19.51 -4.38
CA VAL A 105 -8.86 -20.74 -3.91
C VAL A 105 -9.55 -21.47 -5.05
N ALA A 106 -10.34 -20.77 -5.86
CA ALA A 106 -11.02 -21.35 -7.02
C ALA A 106 -10.02 -22.02 -7.98
N ARG A 107 -8.91 -21.34 -8.30
CA ARG A 107 -7.83 -21.90 -9.14
C ARG A 107 -7.23 -23.17 -8.53
N LEU A 108 -6.97 -23.16 -7.23
CA LEU A 108 -6.35 -24.28 -6.52
C LEU A 108 -7.23 -25.53 -6.49
N ILE A 109 -8.54 -25.38 -6.29
CA ILE A 109 -9.46 -26.53 -6.18
C ILE A 109 -10.21 -26.85 -7.48
N GLY A 110 -10.14 -25.97 -8.50
CA GLY A 110 -10.87 -26.12 -9.75
C GLY A 110 -12.32 -25.65 -9.67
N ALA A 111 -12.64 -24.76 -8.73
CA ALA A 111 -13.98 -24.19 -8.53
C ALA A 111 -14.25 -22.99 -9.46
N ASN A 112 -15.53 -22.62 -9.60
CA ASN A 112 -15.93 -21.36 -10.22
C ASN A 112 -15.89 -20.23 -9.18
N PRO A 113 -15.12 -19.14 -9.41
CA PRO A 113 -15.12 -17.99 -8.50
C PRO A 113 -16.39 -17.16 -8.68
N VAL A 114 -17.08 -16.87 -7.58
CA VAL A 114 -18.28 -16.04 -7.54
C VAL A 114 -17.94 -14.73 -6.84
N ILE A 115 -17.79 -13.64 -7.61
CA ILE A 115 -17.47 -12.31 -7.14
C ILE A 115 -18.56 -11.37 -7.64
N THR A 116 -19.16 -10.60 -6.71
CA THR A 116 -20.31 -9.73 -7.01
C THR A 116 -20.01 -8.24 -6.83
N THR A 117 -18.76 -7.88 -6.52
CA THR A 117 -18.34 -6.49 -6.34
C THR A 117 -18.47 -5.74 -7.65
N ALA A 118 -19.17 -4.61 -7.65
CA ALA A 118 -19.56 -3.91 -8.87
C ALA A 118 -18.37 -3.52 -9.77
N SER A 119 -17.29 -3.00 -9.20
CA SER A 119 -16.08 -2.64 -9.97
C SER A 119 -15.39 -3.85 -10.62
N ASP A 120 -15.40 -5.02 -9.96
CA ASP A 120 -14.88 -6.27 -10.54
C ASP A 120 -15.79 -6.76 -11.69
N VAL A 121 -17.10 -6.74 -11.49
CA VAL A 121 -18.07 -7.18 -12.50
C VAL A 121 -18.04 -6.28 -13.74
N GLN A 122 -17.95 -4.96 -13.53
CA GLN A 122 -17.88 -3.97 -14.62
C GLN A 122 -16.47 -3.83 -15.21
N GLN A 123 -15.45 -4.40 -14.54
CA GLN A 123 -14.05 -4.23 -14.92
C GLN A 123 -13.69 -2.74 -15.06
N THR A 124 -13.85 -2.00 -13.97
CA THR A 124 -13.52 -0.58 -13.86
C THR A 124 -12.56 -0.31 -12.71
N ILE A 125 -12.21 0.95 -12.44
CA ILE A 125 -11.27 1.32 -11.38
C ILE A 125 -11.86 1.00 -9.99
N PRO A 126 -11.25 0.11 -9.21
CA PRO A 126 -11.62 -0.07 -7.81
C PRO A 126 -10.97 1.06 -6.96
N VAL A 127 -11.75 2.12 -6.65
CA VAL A 127 -11.27 3.37 -6.03
C VAL A 127 -10.50 3.14 -4.73
N ASP A 128 -10.91 2.19 -3.92
CA ASP A 128 -10.26 1.83 -2.64
C ASP A 128 -8.97 0.99 -2.80
N LEU A 129 -8.73 0.43 -3.98
CA LEU A 129 -7.55 -0.36 -4.32
C LEU A 129 -6.66 0.28 -5.40
N PHE A 130 -7.06 1.42 -5.95
CA PHE A 130 -6.36 2.06 -7.06
C PHE A 130 -4.90 2.37 -6.70
N GLY A 131 -3.97 1.80 -7.47
CA GLY A 131 -2.55 1.92 -7.23
C GLY A 131 -1.97 1.10 -6.07
N ARG A 132 -2.77 0.26 -5.39
CA ARG A 132 -2.31 -0.56 -4.27
C ARG A 132 -1.18 -1.51 -4.67
N SER A 133 -1.21 -2.06 -5.87
CA SER A 133 -0.14 -2.93 -6.40
C SER A 133 1.21 -2.22 -6.53
N PHE A 134 1.21 -0.89 -6.64
CA PHE A 134 2.39 -0.03 -6.67
C PHE A 134 2.76 0.51 -5.28
N GLY A 135 1.99 0.16 -4.24
CA GLY A 135 2.19 0.68 -2.88
C GLY A 135 1.67 2.11 -2.68
N TRP A 136 0.77 2.60 -3.56
CA TRP A 136 0.13 3.89 -3.34
C TRP A 136 -0.76 3.85 -2.11
N GLU A 137 -0.79 4.94 -1.37
CA GLU A 137 -1.61 5.08 -0.17
C GLU A 137 -2.76 6.07 -0.44
N LEU A 138 -4.00 5.65 -0.15
CA LEU A 138 -5.14 6.54 -0.20
C LEU A 138 -5.08 7.53 0.98
N ASP A 139 -5.09 8.83 0.69
CA ASP A 139 -4.89 9.88 1.69
C ASP A 139 -6.02 9.95 2.72
N SER A 140 -7.27 9.78 2.25
CA SER A 140 -8.47 9.71 3.09
C SER A 140 -9.54 8.85 2.43
N PHE A 141 -10.24 8.05 3.25
CA PHE A 141 -11.39 7.24 2.80
C PHE A 141 -12.72 8.00 2.82
N GLU A 142 -12.76 9.25 3.28
CA GLU A 142 -13.99 9.99 3.47
C GLU A 142 -14.86 10.07 2.21
N LYS A 143 -14.24 10.33 1.07
CA LYS A 143 -14.90 10.44 -0.24
C LYS A 143 -14.82 9.17 -1.10
N ALA A 144 -14.19 8.09 -0.60
CA ALA A 144 -14.03 6.87 -1.40
C ALA A 144 -15.35 6.26 -1.85
N THR A 145 -16.37 6.23 -1.00
CA THR A 145 -17.68 5.68 -1.34
C THR A 145 -18.41 6.48 -2.43
N PRO A 146 -18.60 7.81 -2.32
CA PRO A 146 -19.25 8.58 -3.39
C PRO A 146 -18.45 8.57 -4.69
N VAL A 147 -17.12 8.63 -4.64
CA VAL A 147 -16.27 8.51 -5.84
C VAL A 147 -16.40 7.13 -6.49
N SER A 148 -16.44 6.04 -5.70
CA SER A 148 -16.71 4.69 -6.22
C SER A 148 -18.07 4.58 -6.90
N ALA A 149 -19.09 5.24 -6.33
CA ALA A 149 -20.42 5.28 -6.95
C ALA A 149 -20.39 5.97 -8.32
N SER A 150 -19.69 7.11 -8.45
CA SER A 150 -19.52 7.79 -9.74
C SER A 150 -18.81 6.92 -10.78
N VAL A 151 -17.76 6.18 -10.37
CA VAL A 151 -17.04 5.26 -11.27
C VAL A 151 -17.94 4.11 -11.73
N VAL A 152 -18.70 3.51 -10.83
CA VAL A 152 -19.62 2.38 -11.12
C VAL A 152 -20.82 2.85 -11.96
N ASN A 153 -21.28 4.08 -11.77
CA ASN A 153 -22.37 4.68 -12.54
C ASN A 153 -21.93 5.19 -13.93
N GLU A 154 -20.66 4.94 -14.32
CA GLU A 154 -20.10 5.35 -15.60
C GLU A 154 -20.15 6.86 -15.84
N GLU A 155 -20.06 7.66 -14.77
CA GLU A 155 -19.98 9.12 -14.84
C GLU A 155 -18.60 9.58 -15.35
N GLU A 156 -18.47 10.85 -15.75
CA GLU A 156 -17.19 11.43 -16.19
C GLU A 156 -16.20 11.49 -15.02
N ILE A 157 -15.09 10.80 -15.13
CA ILE A 157 -14.05 10.70 -14.12
C ILE A 157 -12.76 11.35 -14.62
N ALA A 158 -12.20 12.26 -13.82
CA ALA A 158 -10.87 12.81 -14.06
C ALA A 158 -9.81 12.06 -13.26
N VAL A 159 -8.85 11.43 -13.94
CA VAL A 159 -7.62 10.89 -13.32
C VAL A 159 -6.51 11.93 -13.52
N ILE A 160 -6.14 12.63 -12.46
CA ILE A 160 -5.08 13.65 -12.50
C ILE A 160 -3.83 13.01 -11.89
N GLN A 161 -2.84 12.72 -12.74
CA GLN A 161 -1.65 12.00 -12.31
C GLN A 161 -0.39 12.79 -12.61
N GLU A 162 0.20 13.41 -11.58
CA GLU A 162 1.47 14.13 -11.68
C GLU A 162 2.69 13.21 -11.56
N VAL A 163 2.57 12.11 -10.80
CA VAL A 163 3.67 11.21 -10.46
C VAL A 163 3.18 9.76 -10.31
N GLY A 164 4.10 8.83 -10.09
CA GLY A 164 3.79 7.42 -9.88
C GLY A 164 3.67 6.64 -11.19
N GLU A 165 3.43 5.34 -11.05
CA GLU A 165 3.35 4.38 -12.13
C GLU A 165 2.13 4.63 -13.02
N ARG A 166 2.32 4.60 -14.36
CA ARG A 166 1.26 4.93 -15.32
C ARG A 166 0.50 3.73 -15.87
N ASN A 167 0.98 2.51 -15.59
CA ASN A 167 0.39 1.25 -16.03
C ASN A 167 -0.66 0.70 -15.04
N TRP A 168 -1.45 1.55 -14.46
CA TRP A 168 -2.45 1.22 -13.43
C TRP A 168 -3.72 0.54 -13.98
N TRP A 169 -3.95 0.56 -15.30
CA TRP A 169 -5.10 -0.14 -15.87
C TRP A 169 -4.86 -1.65 -15.87
N GLN A 170 -5.74 -2.38 -15.18
CA GLN A 170 -5.53 -3.79 -14.88
C GLN A 170 -6.17 -4.76 -15.88
N TYR A 171 -6.88 -4.25 -16.91
CA TYR A 171 -7.63 -5.04 -17.87
C TYR A 171 -6.99 -4.91 -19.27
N PRO A 172 -5.97 -5.73 -19.62
CA PRO A 172 -5.22 -5.57 -20.87
C PRO A 172 -6.07 -5.76 -22.13
N ASP A 173 -7.11 -6.59 -22.02
CA ASP A 173 -8.02 -6.90 -23.12
C ASP A 173 -9.20 -5.90 -23.24
N LYS A 174 -9.28 -4.91 -22.35
CA LYS A 174 -10.33 -3.91 -22.34
C LYS A 174 -9.71 -2.50 -22.35
N PRO A 175 -10.09 -1.62 -23.31
CA PRO A 175 -9.62 -0.25 -23.28
C PRO A 175 -10.16 0.50 -22.07
N ILE A 176 -9.44 1.54 -21.65
CA ILE A 176 -9.95 2.45 -20.62
C ILE A 176 -11.26 3.04 -21.11
N PRO A 177 -12.35 2.98 -20.33
CA PRO A 177 -13.64 3.54 -20.69
C PRO A 177 -13.53 5.04 -21.04
N PRO A 178 -14.24 5.54 -22.08
CA PRO A 178 -14.07 6.90 -22.59
C PRO A 178 -14.46 8.00 -21.61
N GLN A 179 -15.28 7.69 -20.61
CA GLN A 179 -15.64 8.60 -19.52
C GLN A 179 -14.52 8.76 -18.49
N ILE A 180 -13.49 7.91 -18.49
CA ILE A 180 -12.30 8.03 -17.63
C ILE A 180 -11.22 8.78 -18.41
N LYS A 181 -10.99 10.05 -18.06
CA LYS A 181 -10.02 10.91 -18.75
C LYS A 181 -8.80 11.16 -17.89
N SER A 182 -7.61 10.92 -18.46
CA SER A 182 -6.34 11.12 -17.77
C SER A 182 -5.75 12.50 -18.11
N TYR A 183 -5.19 13.15 -17.09
CA TYR A 183 -4.55 14.46 -17.16
C TYR A 183 -3.19 14.38 -16.43
N ASP A 184 -2.15 14.95 -17.02
CA ASP A 184 -0.78 14.94 -16.48
C ASP A 184 -0.55 16.01 -15.40
N SER A 185 -1.47 16.93 -15.22
CA SER A 185 -1.37 18.02 -14.23
C SER A 185 -2.73 18.58 -13.87
N PHE A 186 -2.79 19.26 -12.73
CA PHE A 186 -3.98 20.03 -12.34
C PHE A 186 -4.34 21.11 -13.35
N ALA A 187 -3.34 21.77 -13.94
CA ALA A 187 -3.57 22.80 -14.95
C ALA A 187 -4.27 22.23 -16.19
N ALA A 188 -3.89 21.04 -16.65
CA ALA A 188 -4.51 20.37 -17.77
C ALA A 188 -5.97 19.96 -17.49
N ALA A 189 -6.31 19.69 -16.23
CA ALA A 189 -7.64 19.29 -15.81
C ALA A 189 -8.53 20.45 -15.33
N TRP A 190 -7.99 21.69 -15.26
CA TRP A 190 -8.65 22.79 -14.55
C TRP A 190 -10.04 23.12 -15.07
N ASP A 191 -10.17 23.20 -16.40
CA ASP A 191 -11.42 23.54 -17.08
C ASP A 191 -12.24 22.29 -17.50
N ALA A 192 -11.76 21.08 -17.14
CA ALA A 192 -12.46 19.85 -17.49
C ALA A 192 -13.76 19.67 -16.72
N THR A 193 -14.76 19.08 -17.37
CA THR A 193 -16.01 18.66 -16.71
C THR A 193 -15.86 17.21 -16.25
N PHE A 194 -16.15 16.97 -14.98
CA PHE A 194 -16.14 15.63 -14.37
C PHE A 194 -17.05 15.62 -13.13
N GLN A 195 -17.56 14.44 -12.76
CA GLN A 195 -18.35 14.20 -11.55
C GLN A 195 -17.50 13.73 -10.38
N ALA A 196 -16.39 13.05 -10.66
CA ALA A 196 -15.45 12.64 -9.62
C ALA A 196 -13.99 12.75 -10.10
N ALA A 197 -13.07 12.92 -9.14
CA ALA A 197 -11.63 13.00 -9.42
C ALA A 197 -10.82 11.96 -8.63
N LEU A 198 -9.88 11.32 -9.33
CA LEU A 198 -8.83 10.47 -8.77
C LEU A 198 -7.50 11.21 -8.93
N VAL A 199 -6.96 11.74 -7.85
CA VAL A 199 -5.74 12.56 -7.86
C VAL A 199 -4.56 11.75 -7.40
N VAL A 200 -3.51 11.66 -8.23
CA VAL A 200 -2.28 10.91 -7.93
C VAL A 200 -1.11 11.88 -7.88
N THR A 201 -0.67 12.22 -6.67
CA THR A 201 0.38 13.22 -6.45
C THR A 201 1.11 13.02 -5.12
N HIS A 202 2.37 13.40 -5.07
CA HIS A 202 3.17 13.42 -3.85
C HIS A 202 3.16 14.79 -3.14
N ARG A 203 2.65 15.85 -3.77
CA ARG A 203 2.60 17.17 -3.17
C ARG A 203 1.30 17.43 -2.43
N LEU A 204 1.33 18.32 -1.48
CA LEU A 204 0.13 18.86 -0.85
C LEU A 204 -0.62 19.75 -1.86
N LEU A 205 -1.94 19.66 -1.88
CA LEU A 205 -2.78 20.46 -2.76
C LEU A 205 -2.92 21.88 -2.21
N THR A 206 -3.06 22.85 -3.13
CA THR A 206 -3.46 24.21 -2.74
C THR A 206 -4.93 24.23 -2.29
N PRO A 207 -5.37 25.28 -1.57
CA PRO A 207 -6.78 25.42 -1.23
C PRO A 207 -7.71 25.40 -2.45
N GLU A 208 -7.30 26.07 -3.55
CA GLU A 208 -8.06 26.13 -4.79
C GLU A 208 -8.18 24.75 -5.46
N GLU A 209 -7.07 23.99 -5.53
CA GLU A 209 -7.06 22.62 -6.04
C GLU A 209 -7.94 21.71 -5.18
N THR A 210 -7.87 21.85 -3.85
CA THR A 210 -8.70 21.09 -2.92
C THR A 210 -10.18 21.35 -3.16
N VAL A 211 -10.60 22.60 -3.28
CA VAL A 211 -12.00 22.94 -3.56
C VAL A 211 -12.43 22.40 -4.93
N ARG A 212 -11.59 22.58 -5.97
CA ARG A 212 -11.93 22.19 -7.33
C ARG A 212 -12.02 20.68 -7.53
N PHE A 213 -11.06 19.92 -6.98
CA PHE A 213 -10.90 18.51 -7.30
C PHE A 213 -11.35 17.56 -6.21
N LEU A 214 -11.41 17.97 -4.93
CA LEU A 214 -11.77 17.09 -3.82
C LEU A 214 -13.19 17.29 -3.30
N GLY A 215 -14.03 18.09 -3.96
CA GLY A 215 -15.46 18.15 -3.67
C GLY A 215 -16.12 16.77 -3.75
N ASN A 216 -15.84 16.04 -4.84
CA ASN A 216 -16.08 14.60 -5.00
C ASN A 216 -14.79 13.97 -5.59
N GLY A 217 -13.75 13.85 -4.79
CA GLY A 217 -12.47 13.32 -5.24
C GLY A 217 -11.66 12.70 -4.11
N VAL A 218 -10.69 11.91 -4.48
CA VAL A 218 -9.75 11.22 -3.59
C VAL A 218 -8.31 11.44 -4.04
N VAL A 219 -7.38 11.40 -3.08
CA VAL A 219 -5.94 11.56 -3.35
C VAL A 219 -5.22 10.27 -3.03
N TYR A 220 -4.39 9.83 -3.97
CA TYR A 220 -3.45 8.72 -3.82
C TYR A 220 -2.04 9.25 -3.72
N ARG A 221 -1.25 8.66 -2.82
CA ARG A 221 0.13 9.05 -2.48
C ARG A 221 1.12 8.00 -2.96
N PRO A 222 1.66 8.12 -4.17
CA PRO A 222 2.74 7.26 -4.64
C PRO A 222 3.99 7.41 -3.77
N LYS A 223 4.73 6.33 -3.56
CA LYS A 223 5.98 6.31 -2.79
C LYS A 223 7.14 6.76 -3.67
N THR A 224 7.26 8.06 -3.89
CA THR A 224 8.23 8.66 -4.84
C THR A 224 9.30 9.52 -4.17
N ILE A 225 9.13 9.90 -2.89
CA ILE A 225 10.07 10.77 -2.20
C ILE A 225 11.16 9.94 -1.52
N VAL A 226 12.40 10.19 -1.86
CA VAL A 226 13.57 9.62 -1.20
C VAL A 226 14.22 10.69 -0.34
N ILE A 227 14.47 10.37 0.92
CA ILE A 227 15.09 11.25 1.90
C ILE A 227 16.53 10.77 2.15
N GLY A 228 17.50 11.54 1.71
CA GLY A 228 18.88 11.34 2.12
C GLY A 228 19.16 12.08 3.42
N ILE A 229 19.75 11.41 4.40
CA ILE A 229 19.95 11.97 5.72
C ILE A 229 21.37 11.71 6.26
N GLY A 230 21.96 12.71 6.85
CA GLY A 230 23.17 12.63 7.68
C GLY A 230 22.87 13.25 9.04
N CYS A 231 23.36 12.63 10.11
CA CYS A 231 23.18 13.14 11.47
C CYS A 231 24.42 12.92 12.33
N ASN A 232 24.55 13.68 13.41
CA ASN A 232 25.54 13.40 14.43
C ASN A 232 25.18 12.11 15.18
N ARG A 233 26.19 11.43 15.75
CA ARG A 233 25.96 10.22 16.55
C ARG A 233 25.10 10.57 17.79
N GLY A 234 24.06 9.76 18.05
CA GLY A 234 23.14 9.94 19.18
C GLY A 234 22.11 11.06 18.99
N THR A 235 21.87 11.52 17.75
CA THR A 235 20.77 12.43 17.44
C THR A 235 19.43 11.78 17.74
N SER A 236 18.56 12.46 18.49
CA SER A 236 17.28 11.91 18.92
C SER A 236 16.31 11.69 17.74
N ALA A 237 15.45 10.67 17.85
CA ALA A 237 14.38 10.42 16.89
C ALA A 237 13.46 11.64 16.70
N ALA A 238 13.16 12.36 17.80
CA ALA A 238 12.32 13.56 17.77
C ALA A 238 12.94 14.70 16.94
N GLU A 239 14.25 14.93 17.05
CA GLU A 239 14.96 15.92 16.23
C GLU A 239 14.97 15.53 14.74
N ILE A 240 15.27 14.27 14.45
CA ILE A 240 15.28 13.74 13.08
C ILE A 240 13.89 13.88 12.45
N GLU A 241 12.85 13.47 13.17
CA GLU A 241 11.46 13.54 12.72
C GLU A 241 11.01 14.99 12.46
N SER A 242 11.36 15.93 13.36
CA SER A 242 11.05 17.35 13.21
C SER A 242 11.66 17.90 11.93
N VAL A 243 12.96 17.63 11.70
CA VAL A 243 13.64 18.09 10.48
C VAL A 243 13.02 17.51 9.20
N ILE A 244 12.65 16.23 9.21
CA ILE A 244 11.97 15.59 8.06
C ILE A 244 10.61 16.24 7.83
N THR A 245 9.76 16.34 8.84
CA THR A 245 8.39 16.84 8.70
C THR A 245 8.36 18.32 8.28
N GLU A 246 9.19 19.14 8.90
CA GLU A 246 9.33 20.55 8.54
C GLU A 246 9.84 20.73 7.10
N THR A 247 10.85 19.96 6.70
CA THR A 247 11.40 20.02 5.34
C THR A 247 10.36 19.59 4.29
N LEU A 248 9.62 18.51 4.53
CA LEU A 248 8.55 18.09 3.62
C LEU A 248 7.45 19.13 3.53
N LEU A 249 7.05 19.75 4.64
CA LEU A 249 6.04 20.81 4.66
C LEU A 249 6.49 22.05 3.89
N GLU A 250 7.73 22.51 4.08
CA GLU A 250 8.31 23.64 3.33
C GLU A 250 8.32 23.37 1.81
N GLN A 251 8.61 22.13 1.43
CA GLN A 251 8.58 21.68 0.03
C GLN A 251 7.16 21.35 -0.47
N LYS A 252 6.13 21.51 0.38
CA LYS A 252 4.73 21.16 0.09
C LYS A 252 4.56 19.72 -0.35
N LEU A 253 5.28 18.79 0.29
CA LEU A 253 5.27 17.36 0.01
C LEU A 253 4.53 16.58 1.10
N SER A 254 3.87 15.51 0.69
CA SER A 254 3.17 14.62 1.62
C SER A 254 4.13 13.59 2.23
N ILE A 255 4.12 13.50 3.55
CA ILE A 255 4.89 12.48 4.29
C ILE A 255 4.47 11.05 3.89
N LYS A 256 3.22 10.86 3.47
CA LYS A 256 2.70 9.58 2.97
C LYS A 256 3.34 9.14 1.64
N SER A 257 4.01 10.05 0.94
CA SER A 257 4.72 9.75 -0.32
C SER A 257 6.21 9.43 -0.12
N VAL A 258 6.68 9.38 1.13
CA VAL A 258 8.06 8.95 1.41
C VAL A 258 8.20 7.46 1.10
N ARG A 259 9.23 7.15 0.31
CA ARG A 259 9.60 5.81 -0.13
C ARG A 259 10.59 5.16 0.83
N THR A 260 11.67 5.85 1.13
CA THR A 260 12.79 5.35 1.93
C THR A 260 13.60 6.48 2.55
N LEU A 261 14.30 6.20 3.64
CA LEU A 261 15.43 6.98 4.11
C LEU A 261 16.73 6.34 3.61
N ALA A 262 17.67 7.19 3.21
CA ALA A 262 18.97 6.77 2.70
C ALA A 262 20.10 7.47 3.45
N THR A 263 21.15 6.74 3.84
CA THR A 263 22.28 7.27 4.59
C THR A 263 23.57 6.48 4.30
N ILE A 264 24.63 6.82 4.99
CA ILE A 264 25.91 6.08 4.94
C ILE A 264 25.87 4.86 5.88
N ASN A 265 26.54 3.77 5.50
CA ASN A 265 26.52 2.49 6.21
C ASN A 265 26.99 2.57 7.69
N ILE A 266 27.90 3.47 8.05
CA ILE A 266 28.32 3.70 9.44
C ILE A 266 27.20 4.26 10.34
N LYS A 267 26.04 4.59 9.78
CA LYS A 267 24.82 5.05 10.46
C LYS A 267 23.70 4.01 10.46
N ALA A 268 23.97 2.79 10.03
CA ALA A 268 22.98 1.71 10.00
C ALA A 268 22.45 1.31 11.40
N ASP A 269 23.25 1.59 12.45
CA ASP A 269 22.95 1.33 13.86
C ASP A 269 22.48 2.57 14.65
N GLU A 270 22.20 3.69 13.97
CA GLU A 270 21.78 4.92 14.63
C GLU A 270 20.34 4.80 15.12
N GLU A 271 20.16 4.70 16.45
CA GLU A 271 18.88 4.45 17.11
C GLU A 271 17.79 5.46 16.71
N GLY A 272 18.14 6.74 16.58
CA GLY A 272 17.20 7.78 16.19
C GLY A 272 16.68 7.60 14.77
N LEU A 273 17.52 7.17 13.81
CA LEU A 273 17.09 6.87 12.43
C LEU A 273 16.20 5.62 12.39
N LEU A 274 16.61 4.56 13.08
CA LEU A 274 15.86 3.30 13.14
C LEU A 274 14.48 3.51 13.73
N ALA A 275 14.37 4.29 14.83
CA ALA A 275 13.09 4.59 15.48
C ALA A 275 12.13 5.39 14.55
N VAL A 276 12.65 6.35 13.78
CA VAL A 276 11.84 7.07 12.79
C VAL A 276 11.39 6.14 11.66
N CYS A 277 12.30 5.30 11.13
CA CYS A 277 11.98 4.32 10.11
C CYS A 277 10.89 3.35 10.58
N GLU A 278 11.00 2.81 11.80
CA GLU A 278 10.00 1.92 12.40
C GLU A 278 8.64 2.61 12.56
N LYS A 279 8.63 3.84 13.09
CA LYS A 279 7.39 4.62 13.29
C LYS A 279 6.57 4.80 12.02
N TYR A 280 7.23 5.05 10.90
CA TYR A 280 6.58 5.32 9.60
C TYR A 280 6.55 4.12 8.66
N GLY A 281 7.17 3.01 9.01
CA GLY A 281 7.30 1.83 8.16
C GLY A 281 8.21 2.08 6.95
N TRP A 282 9.18 3.00 7.05
CA TRP A 282 10.08 3.29 5.94
C TRP A 282 11.31 2.38 5.96
N PRO A 283 11.73 1.84 4.82
CA PRO A 283 13.03 1.18 4.71
C PRO A 283 14.16 2.16 5.01
N LEU A 284 15.25 1.68 5.61
CA LEU A 284 16.52 2.40 5.71
C LEU A 284 17.52 1.78 4.74
N GLU A 285 17.90 2.53 3.71
CA GLU A 285 18.92 2.13 2.75
C GLU A 285 20.27 2.73 3.16
N THR A 286 21.31 1.91 3.13
CA THR A 286 22.66 2.35 3.53
C THR A 286 23.68 2.06 2.43
N TYR A 287 24.58 3.01 2.23
CA TYR A 287 25.61 2.96 1.20
C TYR A 287 27.01 3.11 1.78
N THR A 288 27.98 2.52 1.13
CA THR A 288 29.39 2.68 1.47
C THR A 288 29.90 4.07 1.11
N PRO A 289 31.01 4.55 1.71
CA PRO A 289 31.64 5.81 1.31
C PRO A 289 31.98 5.86 -0.18
N ASP A 290 32.46 4.78 -0.75
CA ASP A 290 32.85 4.71 -2.17
C ASP A 290 31.62 4.90 -3.08
N GLU A 291 30.53 4.20 -2.77
CA GLU A 291 29.27 4.36 -3.51
C GLU A 291 28.71 5.78 -3.44
N LEU A 292 28.84 6.48 -2.30
CA LEU A 292 28.42 7.86 -2.18
C LEU A 292 29.34 8.83 -2.93
N ASN A 293 30.64 8.55 -2.97
CA ASN A 293 31.62 9.35 -3.69
C ASN A 293 31.47 9.28 -5.24
N GLU A 294 30.84 8.23 -5.76
CA GLU A 294 30.49 8.10 -7.18
C GLU A 294 29.35 9.03 -7.61
N MET A 295 28.52 9.46 -6.67
CA MET A 295 27.35 10.27 -6.96
C MET A 295 27.69 11.76 -7.07
N PRO A 296 26.97 12.51 -7.94
CA PRO A 296 27.10 13.96 -7.97
C PRO A 296 26.70 14.58 -6.62
N MET A 297 27.33 15.68 -6.25
CA MET A 297 27.00 16.44 -5.05
C MET A 297 27.28 17.93 -5.28
N SER A 298 26.46 18.78 -4.69
CA SER A 298 26.54 20.24 -4.84
C SER A 298 27.79 20.82 -4.16
N GLU A 299 28.20 20.20 -3.03
CA GLU A 299 29.33 20.68 -2.24
C GLU A 299 30.08 19.50 -1.61
N LYS A 300 31.40 19.43 -1.83
CA LYS A 300 32.30 18.47 -1.18
C LYS A 300 32.80 19.02 0.15
N SER A 301 32.83 18.16 1.18
CA SER A 301 33.27 18.53 2.53
C SER A 301 34.42 17.63 2.99
N ASP A 302 35.62 18.21 3.10
CA ASP A 302 36.79 17.50 3.67
C ASP A 302 36.58 17.13 5.14
N THR A 303 35.78 17.90 5.87
CA THR A 303 35.42 17.56 7.26
C THR A 303 34.59 16.29 7.31
N VAL A 304 33.57 16.15 6.46
CA VAL A 304 32.76 14.94 6.39
C VAL A 304 33.62 13.76 5.94
N PHE A 305 34.49 13.98 4.96
CA PHE A 305 35.39 12.94 4.45
C PHE A 305 36.31 12.34 5.56
N ARG A 306 36.86 13.18 6.41
CA ARG A 306 37.73 12.75 7.53
C ARG A 306 37.04 11.80 8.50
N PHE A 307 35.72 11.99 8.71
CA PHE A 307 34.95 11.17 9.68
C PHE A 307 34.24 9.99 9.04
N THR A 308 33.93 10.05 7.75
CA THR A 308 33.07 9.06 7.09
C THR A 308 33.70 8.37 5.88
N GLY A 309 34.75 8.94 5.31
CA GLY A 309 35.32 8.49 4.02
C GLY A 309 34.51 8.95 2.79
N ALA A 310 33.36 9.63 2.99
CA ALA A 310 32.57 10.22 1.94
C ALA A 310 32.63 11.76 1.97
N TYR A 311 32.66 12.41 0.83
CA TYR A 311 32.65 13.90 0.74
C TYR A 311 31.29 14.53 1.08
N GLY A 312 30.23 13.72 1.11
CA GLY A 312 28.89 14.11 1.50
C GLY A 312 28.07 12.86 1.80
N VAL A 313 26.97 13.00 2.54
CA VAL A 313 26.09 11.88 2.91
C VAL A 313 24.68 12.08 2.39
N SER A 314 23.95 13.12 2.82
CA SER A 314 22.53 13.26 2.55
C SER A 314 22.20 13.36 1.05
N GLU A 315 22.89 14.23 0.30
CA GLU A 315 22.61 14.43 -1.12
C GLU A 315 22.95 13.21 -1.97
N PRO A 316 24.19 12.63 -1.90
CA PRO A 316 24.51 11.45 -2.69
C PRO A 316 23.69 10.22 -2.30
N ALA A 317 23.33 10.03 -1.02
CA ALA A 317 22.47 8.94 -0.60
C ALA A 317 21.04 9.09 -1.17
N ALA A 318 20.48 10.32 -1.16
CA ALA A 318 19.19 10.59 -1.77
C ALA A 318 19.18 10.27 -3.27
N LEU A 319 20.19 10.74 -4.00
CA LEU A 319 20.29 10.53 -5.45
C LEU A 319 20.47 9.06 -5.82
N ARG A 320 21.33 8.33 -5.08
CA ARG A 320 21.56 6.91 -5.34
C ARG A 320 20.31 6.07 -5.10
N ALA A 321 19.65 6.25 -3.95
CA ALA A 321 18.42 5.54 -3.63
C ALA A 321 17.25 5.91 -4.57
N ALA A 322 17.21 7.16 -5.03
CA ALA A 322 16.20 7.62 -5.97
C ALA A 322 16.48 7.23 -7.43
N GLN A 323 17.69 6.72 -7.75
CA GLN A 323 18.15 6.51 -9.13
C GLN A 323 18.01 7.80 -9.98
N ALA A 324 18.30 8.96 -9.36
CA ALA A 324 18.07 10.26 -9.93
C ALA A 324 19.39 11.02 -10.17
N ASP A 325 19.42 11.83 -11.24
CA ASP A 325 20.59 12.63 -11.59
C ASP A 325 20.64 13.97 -10.85
N LYS A 326 19.48 14.43 -10.37
CA LYS A 326 19.33 15.75 -9.70
C LYS A 326 18.47 15.64 -8.45
N PRO A 327 18.87 16.33 -7.36
CA PRO A 327 18.04 16.39 -6.16
C PRO A 327 16.84 17.34 -6.38
N LEU A 328 15.74 17.04 -5.69
CA LEU A 328 14.62 17.98 -5.53
C LEU A 328 14.99 19.09 -4.55
N LEU A 329 15.64 18.73 -3.44
CA LEU A 329 16.22 19.62 -2.46
C LEU A 329 17.67 19.22 -2.23
N THR A 330 18.59 20.16 -2.45
CA THR A 330 19.98 20.00 -2.08
C THR A 330 20.15 19.98 -0.57
N LYS A 331 21.38 19.85 -0.11
CA LYS A 331 21.74 19.79 1.31
C LYS A 331 21.15 20.95 2.13
N LYS A 332 20.24 20.62 3.07
CA LYS A 332 19.74 21.53 4.12
C LYS A 332 20.25 21.05 5.48
N LYS A 333 20.85 21.95 6.27
CA LYS A 333 21.27 21.68 7.65
C LYS A 333 20.24 22.23 8.63
N SER A 334 19.90 21.41 9.64
CA SER A 334 19.05 21.83 10.76
C SER A 334 19.53 21.12 12.03
N GLY A 335 20.06 21.83 12.99
CA GLY A 335 20.64 21.25 14.20
C GLY A 335 21.73 20.22 13.90
N ASN A 336 21.55 19.02 14.43
CA ASN A 336 22.44 17.87 14.22
C ASN A 336 22.15 17.07 12.95
N VAL A 337 21.16 17.49 12.14
CA VAL A 337 20.67 16.75 10.97
C VAL A 337 20.99 17.51 9.68
N THR A 338 21.36 16.77 8.66
CA THR A 338 21.48 17.26 7.27
C THR A 338 20.54 16.42 6.40
N ILE A 339 19.69 17.07 5.63
CA ILE A 339 18.66 16.42 4.81
C ILE A 339 18.77 16.88 3.35
N SER A 340 18.51 15.96 2.44
CA SER A 340 18.34 16.19 1.00
C SER A 340 17.17 15.36 0.50
N LEU A 341 16.49 15.83 -0.55
CA LEU A 341 15.35 15.11 -1.13
C LEU A 341 15.63 14.83 -2.60
N ALA A 342 15.22 13.65 -3.05
CA ALA A 342 15.18 13.30 -4.47
C ALA A 342 13.87 12.59 -4.81
N ILE A 343 13.49 12.64 -6.09
CA ILE A 343 12.31 11.94 -6.60
C ILE A 343 12.76 10.66 -7.29
N TRP A 344 12.18 9.55 -6.87
CA TRP A 344 12.46 8.23 -7.44
C TRP A 344 12.14 8.17 -8.94
N GLN A 345 13.10 7.65 -9.72
CA GLN A 345 13.07 7.57 -11.18
C GLN A 345 13.02 6.11 -11.69
N GLY A 346 12.67 5.15 -10.84
CA GLY A 346 12.65 3.74 -11.21
C GLY A 346 11.60 3.37 -12.26
N GLU A 347 11.54 2.08 -12.60
CA GLU A 347 10.67 1.54 -13.66
C GLU A 347 9.20 1.92 -13.43
N GLY A 348 8.52 2.33 -14.53
CA GLY A 348 7.09 2.66 -14.55
C GLY A 348 6.74 4.12 -14.24
N THR A 349 7.72 4.97 -13.88
CA THR A 349 7.47 6.40 -13.55
C THR A 349 7.69 7.35 -14.74
N ARG A 350 8.14 6.85 -15.90
CA ARG A 350 8.39 7.63 -17.13
C ARG A 350 7.27 7.50 -18.13
#